data_86acdac9366b79f2f813f970e25daba2
#
_entry.id   86acdac9366b79f2f813f970e25daba2
#
_cell.length_a   1.000
_cell.length_b   1.000
_cell.length_c   1.000
_cell.angle_alpha   90.00
_cell.angle_beta   90.00
_cell.angle_gamma   90.00
#
_symmetry.space_group_name_H-M   'P 1'
#
loop_
_entity.id
_entity.type
_entity.pdbx_description
1 polymer ?
#
loop_
_entity_poly.entity_id
_entity_poly.type
_entity_poly.pdbx_seq_one_letter_code
_entity_poly.pdbx_strand_id
1 'polypeptide(L)'
;MKITFVGATHEVTGSCYFLEAAGKKFLVDCGMEQGPDNFENIPIPVPASELDFVLLTHAHIDHSGKLPVLYAEGFRGNIYTTYATVDLCEIMLRDSAHIQMFEAEWRNRKGRRSGKEPVQPLYDMNDAQGAISHLVGCPYQQILELADGIQVRFVDAGHLLGSASIELWLKEDDTERKIVFSGDIGNKDQPLIKNPTYLQSADYVVMESTYGDRSHSPRASYEDELARVIQRTFDRGGNVVIPSFAVGRTQEMLYFIRKIKADHMIQGHDGFPVFVDSPLAVGATTIFNEHHKDCFDEEAMELVNKGINPITFPGLKLSITSEESKSINFDDRPKVIISASGMCDAGRIKHHLKHNLWRPECTVLFVGYQAIGTPGRALVEGAKEIKLFGEEIQVNAEIKVLPGVSGHADNEGLMEWAKAFEEKPKQVFVCHGEDTSCQVLTGRLEDELHYTAMAPYSGTVYDLKEAAFISCPEGVVIRKQETKLQSKGSGVYQRLVAAGQRLLTVIRHNEGGANKDLAKLTSQINNLCDKWDR
;
A
#
# COMPACT_ATOMS: atom_id res chain seq x y z
N MET A 1 -12.30 0.09 26.25
CA MET A 1 -11.74 -0.35 24.93
C MET A 1 -12.57 0.25 23.83
N LYS A 2 -11.99 1.04 22.92
CA LYS A 2 -12.74 1.69 21.83
C LYS A 2 -11.98 1.60 20.53
N ILE A 3 -12.72 1.50 19.42
CA ILE A 3 -12.20 1.68 18.08
C ILE A 3 -12.88 2.87 17.40
N THR A 4 -12.09 3.68 16.71
CA THR A 4 -12.56 4.78 15.85
C THR A 4 -12.10 4.54 14.43
N PHE A 5 -13.02 4.56 13.48
CA PHE A 5 -12.73 4.43 12.05
C PHE A 5 -12.34 5.80 11.49
N VAL A 6 -11.10 5.93 11.00
CA VAL A 6 -10.54 7.21 10.54
C VAL A 6 -10.50 7.27 9.02
N GLY A 7 -10.04 6.22 8.34
CA GLY A 7 -9.89 6.18 6.90
C GLY A 7 -10.18 4.83 6.28
N ALA A 8 -10.14 4.72 4.96
CA ALA A 8 -10.60 3.61 4.13
C ALA A 8 -12.04 3.18 4.46
N THR A 9 -12.90 4.15 4.71
CA THR A 9 -14.32 3.97 5.02
C THR A 9 -15.15 4.34 3.79
N HIS A 10 -15.78 3.36 3.14
CA HIS A 10 -16.41 3.50 1.81
C HIS A 10 -15.46 3.98 0.70
N GLU A 11 -14.16 3.77 0.91
CA GLU A 11 -13.06 4.09 0.00
C GLU A 11 -11.98 3.00 0.07
N VAL A 12 -11.24 2.81 -1.02
CA VAL A 12 -10.22 1.74 -1.12
C VAL A 12 -8.89 2.13 -0.48
N THR A 13 -8.61 3.42 -0.25
CA THR A 13 -7.30 3.88 0.19
C THR A 13 -7.35 4.67 1.50
N GLY A 14 -6.21 4.78 2.17
CA GLY A 14 -6.08 5.56 3.40
C GLY A 14 -6.43 4.81 4.67
N SER A 15 -6.21 3.48 4.74
CA SER A 15 -6.51 2.64 5.90
C SER A 15 -5.92 3.22 7.19
N CYS A 16 -6.79 3.49 8.16
CA CYS A 16 -6.39 4.01 9.45
C CYS A 16 -7.47 3.77 10.50
N TYR A 17 -7.13 3.01 11.54
CA TYR A 17 -8.03 2.68 12.64
C TYR A 17 -7.37 3.09 13.95
N PHE A 18 -8.05 3.92 14.74
CA PHE A 18 -7.55 4.39 16.03
C PHE A 18 -8.17 3.58 17.16
N LEU A 19 -7.35 3.07 18.07
CA LEU A 19 -7.77 2.29 19.23
C LEU A 19 -7.31 2.93 20.53
N GLU A 20 -8.21 2.82 21.53
CA GLU A 20 -7.94 3.13 22.93
C GLU A 20 -8.24 1.88 23.77
N ALA A 21 -7.21 1.27 24.36
CA ALA A 21 -7.35 0.08 25.19
C ALA A 21 -6.20 -0.05 26.18
N ALA A 22 -6.49 -0.57 27.38
CA ALA A 22 -5.50 -0.80 28.44
C ALA A 22 -4.63 0.44 28.74
N GLY A 23 -5.23 1.63 28.69
CA GLY A 23 -4.55 2.90 28.91
C GLY A 23 -3.61 3.32 27.78
N LYS A 24 -3.62 2.62 26.65
CA LYS A 24 -2.82 2.90 25.46
C LYS A 24 -3.66 3.46 24.32
N LYS A 25 -3.03 4.30 23.49
CA LYS A 25 -3.59 4.89 22.28
C LYS A 25 -2.71 4.48 21.11
N PHE A 26 -3.27 3.81 20.13
CA PHE A 26 -2.48 3.28 19.00
C PHE A 26 -3.30 3.20 17.72
N LEU A 27 -2.59 2.99 16.61
CA LEU A 27 -3.20 2.83 15.30
C LEU A 27 -3.02 1.40 14.79
N VAL A 28 -3.96 0.95 13.98
CA VAL A 28 -3.76 -0.11 13.00
C VAL A 28 -3.80 0.56 11.64
N ASP A 29 -2.70 0.45 10.91
CA ASP A 29 -2.39 1.16 9.67
C ASP A 29 -2.40 2.70 9.79
N CYS A 30 -1.70 3.35 8.87
CA CYS A 30 -1.69 4.80 8.70
C CYS A 30 -1.42 5.12 7.23
N GLY A 31 -2.44 4.89 6.42
CA GLY A 31 -2.38 4.93 4.97
C GLY A 31 -2.55 6.31 4.37
N MET A 32 -2.07 6.44 3.14
CA MET A 32 -2.26 7.63 2.33
C MET A 32 -3.45 7.44 1.40
N GLU A 33 -4.32 8.44 1.35
CA GLU A 33 -5.39 8.48 0.37
C GLU A 33 -4.80 8.67 -1.03
N GLN A 34 -5.30 7.90 -1.99
CA GLN A 34 -4.89 7.95 -3.40
C GLN A 34 -6.12 8.07 -4.29
N GLY A 35 -6.09 9.03 -5.19
CA GLY A 35 -7.21 9.31 -6.06
C GLY A 35 -8.16 10.39 -5.51
N PRO A 36 -9.36 10.51 -6.08
CA PRO A 36 -10.37 11.44 -5.59
C PRO A 36 -11.11 10.82 -4.41
N ASP A 37 -11.04 11.44 -3.24
CA ASP A 37 -11.86 11.07 -2.10
C ASP A 37 -13.34 11.38 -2.41
N ASN A 38 -14.22 10.47 -2.04
CA ASN A 38 -15.67 10.63 -2.20
C ASN A 38 -16.32 11.13 -0.90
N PHE A 39 -15.73 10.79 0.25
CA PHE A 39 -16.22 11.14 1.59
C PHE A 39 -15.15 11.89 2.38
N GLU A 40 -15.58 12.74 3.30
CA GLU A 40 -14.68 13.45 4.21
C GLU A 40 -14.21 12.50 5.31
N ASN A 41 -12.89 12.43 5.53
CA ASN A 41 -12.28 11.69 6.62
C ASN A 41 -11.96 12.61 7.81
N ILE A 42 -12.21 12.12 9.03
CA ILE A 42 -11.79 12.84 10.24
C ILE A 42 -10.26 12.74 10.41
N PRO A 43 -9.62 13.73 11.06
CA PRO A 43 -8.23 13.56 11.49
C PRO A 43 -8.14 12.51 12.62
N ILE A 44 -6.94 11.97 12.82
CA ILE A 44 -6.66 11.11 13.99
C ILE A 44 -7.08 11.86 15.26
N PRO A 45 -7.87 11.23 16.16
CA PRO A 45 -8.51 11.94 17.29
C PRO A 45 -7.56 12.51 18.34
N VAL A 46 -6.28 12.16 18.27
CA VAL A 46 -5.24 12.61 19.21
C VAL A 46 -4.02 13.13 18.46
N PRO A 47 -3.20 14.01 19.06
CA PRO A 47 -1.91 14.37 18.50
C PRO A 47 -1.03 13.15 18.30
N ALA A 48 -0.26 13.11 17.22
CA ALA A 48 0.65 12.01 16.91
C ALA A 48 1.65 11.70 18.05
N SER A 49 2.04 12.71 18.83
CA SER A 49 2.91 12.54 20.00
C SER A 49 2.27 11.81 21.19
N GLU A 50 0.95 11.61 21.20
CA GLU A 50 0.22 10.85 22.23
C GLU A 50 -0.02 9.39 21.83
N LEU A 51 0.33 8.99 20.60
CA LEU A 51 0.25 7.61 20.16
C LEU A 51 1.41 6.80 20.77
N ASP A 52 1.07 5.65 21.36
CA ASP A 52 2.04 4.75 22.00
C ASP A 52 2.77 3.91 20.94
N PHE A 53 2.05 3.37 19.96
CA PHE A 53 2.61 2.55 18.87
C PHE A 53 1.67 2.50 17.66
N VAL A 54 2.14 1.88 16.57
CA VAL A 54 1.34 1.56 15.38
C VAL A 54 1.51 0.07 15.08
N LEU A 55 0.44 -0.60 14.66
CA LEU A 55 0.47 -1.93 14.06
C LEU A 55 0.26 -1.77 12.57
N LEU A 56 1.13 -2.34 11.74
CA LEU A 56 1.06 -2.19 10.30
C LEU A 56 0.82 -3.56 9.65
N THR A 57 -0.24 -3.66 8.84
CA THR A 57 -0.63 -4.89 8.17
C THR A 57 0.31 -5.25 7.02
N HIS A 58 0.65 -4.28 6.18
CA HIS A 58 1.57 -4.46 5.05
C HIS A 58 2.12 -3.14 4.49
N ALA A 59 3.00 -3.22 3.50
CA ALA A 59 3.82 -2.10 3.07
C ALA A 59 3.16 -1.17 2.03
N HIS A 60 2.00 -1.50 1.45
CA HIS A 60 1.36 -0.63 0.46
C HIS A 60 1.13 0.78 1.01
N ILE A 61 1.23 1.79 0.14
CA ILE A 61 1.20 3.20 0.52
C ILE A 61 -0.16 3.63 1.12
N ASP A 62 -1.24 3.00 0.72
CA ASP A 62 -2.58 3.20 1.29
C ASP A 62 -2.76 2.58 2.68
N HIS A 63 -1.75 1.86 3.21
CA HIS A 63 -1.65 1.36 4.59
C HIS A 63 -0.50 1.98 5.38
N SER A 64 0.61 2.34 4.72
CA SER A 64 1.85 2.81 5.37
C SER A 64 2.20 4.27 5.07
N GLY A 65 1.62 4.86 4.04
CA GLY A 65 2.12 6.08 3.41
C GLY A 65 2.08 7.35 4.24
N LYS A 66 1.31 7.41 5.33
CA LYS A 66 1.30 8.53 6.28
C LYS A 66 2.15 8.30 7.54
N LEU A 67 2.84 7.18 7.67
CA LEU A 67 3.79 6.97 8.78
C LEU A 67 4.84 8.08 8.89
N PRO A 68 5.43 8.59 7.77
CA PRO A 68 6.34 9.72 7.84
C PRO A 68 5.67 11.02 8.34
N VAL A 69 4.37 11.20 8.05
CA VAL A 69 3.61 12.35 8.58
C VAL A 69 3.48 12.24 10.10
N LEU A 70 3.15 11.06 10.64
CA LEU A 70 3.11 10.85 12.09
C LEU A 70 4.45 11.20 12.74
N TYR A 71 5.56 10.77 12.12
CA TYR A 71 6.90 11.11 12.63
C TYR A 71 7.14 12.62 12.61
N ALA A 72 6.81 13.31 11.51
CA ALA A 72 6.93 14.76 11.39
C ALA A 72 6.08 15.50 12.43
N GLU A 73 4.91 14.94 12.79
CA GLU A 73 3.99 15.46 13.79
C GLU A 73 4.31 15.04 15.23
N GLY A 74 5.43 14.35 15.44
CA GLY A 74 5.96 14.09 16.77
C GLY A 74 5.76 12.68 17.31
N PHE A 75 5.22 11.74 16.53
CA PHE A 75 5.19 10.31 16.90
C PHE A 75 6.61 9.78 17.12
N ARG A 76 6.79 9.00 18.20
CA ARG A 76 8.08 8.38 18.55
C ARG A 76 7.92 6.98 19.14
N GLY A 77 6.73 6.39 19.01
CA GLY A 77 6.48 5.00 19.37
C GLY A 77 7.06 4.02 18.34
N ASN A 78 6.95 2.75 18.61
CA ASN A 78 7.32 1.69 17.66
C ASN A 78 6.21 1.45 16.63
N ILE A 79 6.61 1.02 15.44
CA ILE A 79 5.72 0.56 14.37
C ILE A 79 5.99 -0.93 14.19
N TYR A 80 5.09 -1.77 14.71
CA TYR A 80 5.24 -3.23 14.67
C TYR A 80 4.63 -3.79 13.39
N THR A 81 5.38 -4.62 12.69
CA THR A 81 4.97 -5.29 11.46
C THR A 81 5.85 -6.51 11.20
N THR A 82 5.60 -7.27 10.13
CA THR A 82 6.45 -8.42 9.78
C THR A 82 7.83 -7.99 9.27
N TYR A 83 8.83 -8.87 9.34
CA TYR A 83 10.19 -8.58 8.86
C TYR A 83 10.21 -8.14 7.39
N ALA A 84 9.51 -8.86 6.51
CA ALA A 84 9.48 -8.51 5.10
C ALA A 84 8.78 -7.17 4.82
N THR A 85 7.75 -6.84 5.60
CA THR A 85 7.09 -5.53 5.53
C THR A 85 8.01 -4.40 5.98
N VAL A 86 8.89 -4.62 6.98
CA VAL A 86 9.90 -3.63 7.38
C VAL A 86 10.77 -3.26 6.18
N ASP A 87 11.34 -4.26 5.50
CA ASP A 87 12.28 -4.04 4.40
C ASP A 87 11.57 -3.41 3.18
N LEU A 88 10.34 -3.82 2.90
CA LEU A 88 9.54 -3.20 1.83
C LEU A 88 9.17 -1.74 2.17
N CYS A 89 8.77 -1.44 3.41
CA CYS A 89 8.49 -0.07 3.84
C CYS A 89 9.72 0.83 3.71
N GLU A 90 10.91 0.30 3.99
CA GLU A 90 12.15 1.06 3.87
C GLU A 90 12.34 1.62 2.45
N ILE A 91 12.15 0.79 1.43
CA ILE A 91 12.29 1.24 0.03
C ILE A 91 11.07 2.05 -0.45
N MET A 92 9.86 1.67 -0.04
CA MET A 92 8.63 2.31 -0.52
C MET A 92 8.43 3.70 0.06
N LEU A 93 8.69 3.91 1.35
CA LEU A 93 8.54 5.23 1.98
C LEU A 93 9.60 6.21 1.49
N ARG A 94 10.84 5.74 1.22
CA ARG A 94 11.87 6.58 0.58
C ARG A 94 11.49 6.97 -0.84
N ASP A 95 10.98 6.03 -1.64
CA ASP A 95 10.52 6.31 -3.01
C ASP A 95 9.37 7.31 -3.01
N SER A 96 8.39 7.12 -2.13
CA SER A 96 7.25 8.03 -1.96
C SER A 96 7.70 9.44 -1.56
N ALA A 97 8.64 9.58 -0.61
CA ALA A 97 9.21 10.87 -0.23
C ALA A 97 9.89 11.54 -1.43
N HIS A 98 10.69 10.77 -2.18
CA HIS A 98 11.37 11.29 -3.38
C HIS A 98 10.39 11.81 -4.43
N ILE A 99 9.33 11.04 -4.72
CA ILE A 99 8.28 11.43 -5.68
C ILE A 99 7.60 12.72 -5.24
N GLN A 100 7.19 12.83 -3.97
CA GLN A 100 6.50 14.00 -3.44
C GLN A 100 7.38 15.25 -3.46
N MET A 101 8.66 15.13 -3.07
CA MET A 101 9.63 16.22 -3.13
C MET A 101 9.85 16.68 -4.58
N PHE A 102 10.00 15.75 -5.51
CA PHE A 102 10.17 16.06 -6.93
C PHE A 102 8.94 16.76 -7.52
N GLU A 103 7.74 16.29 -7.20
CA GLU A 103 6.49 16.92 -7.63
C GLU A 103 6.32 18.33 -7.06
N ALA A 104 6.61 18.53 -5.78
CA ALA A 104 6.56 19.84 -5.14
C ALA A 104 7.55 20.80 -5.83
N GLU A 105 8.78 20.36 -6.09
CA GLU A 105 9.77 21.17 -6.81
C GLU A 105 9.31 21.54 -8.23
N TRP A 106 8.73 20.56 -8.95
CA TRP A 106 8.26 20.79 -10.32
C TRP A 106 7.08 21.78 -10.34
N ARG A 107 6.10 21.63 -9.42
CA ARG A 107 5.00 22.57 -9.23
C ARG A 107 5.51 23.98 -8.89
N ASN A 108 6.50 24.08 -8.00
CA ASN A 108 7.10 25.34 -7.59
C ASN A 108 7.85 26.03 -8.74
N ARG A 109 8.59 25.28 -9.55
CA ARG A 109 9.23 25.83 -10.77
C ARG A 109 8.21 26.40 -11.76
N LYS A 110 7.07 25.73 -11.96
CA LYS A 110 5.97 26.27 -12.78
C LYS A 110 5.26 27.44 -12.12
N GLY A 111 5.01 27.35 -10.81
CA GLY A 111 4.29 28.35 -10.01
C GLY A 111 5.00 29.69 -9.94
N ARG A 112 6.35 29.71 -9.88
CA ARG A 112 7.15 30.96 -9.86
C ARG A 112 6.79 31.95 -10.95
N ARG A 113 6.51 31.44 -12.17
CA ARG A 113 6.15 32.28 -13.32
C ARG A 113 4.72 32.83 -13.25
N SER A 114 3.87 32.27 -12.41
CA SER A 114 2.47 32.65 -12.25
C SER A 114 2.17 33.28 -10.88
N GLY A 115 3.21 33.59 -10.07
CA GLY A 115 3.06 34.22 -8.75
C GLY A 115 2.33 33.35 -7.71
N LYS A 116 2.32 32.03 -7.88
CA LYS A 116 1.71 31.09 -6.93
C LYS A 116 2.64 30.83 -5.75
N GLU A 117 2.07 30.69 -4.56
CA GLU A 117 2.84 30.29 -3.38
C GLU A 117 3.48 28.89 -3.55
N PRO A 118 4.66 28.67 -2.95
CA PRO A 118 5.33 27.37 -3.00
C PRO A 118 4.50 26.29 -2.31
N VAL A 119 4.39 25.13 -2.97
CA VAL A 119 3.79 23.91 -2.41
C VAL A 119 4.89 23.14 -1.67
N GLN A 120 4.59 22.68 -0.47
CA GLN A 120 5.45 21.78 0.29
C GLN A 120 5.05 20.32 0.04
N PRO A 121 5.98 19.36 0.04
CA PRO A 121 5.64 17.96 0.07
C PRO A 121 4.92 17.62 1.39
N LEU A 122 4.13 16.57 1.40
CA LEU A 122 3.44 16.11 2.61
C LEU A 122 4.46 15.70 3.69
N TYR A 123 5.56 15.10 3.28
CA TYR A 123 6.75 14.81 4.08
C TYR A 123 8.00 14.78 3.20
N ASP A 124 9.15 14.88 3.82
CA ASP A 124 10.44 14.83 3.13
C ASP A 124 11.21 13.52 3.45
N MET A 125 12.43 13.40 2.92
CA MET A 125 13.28 12.23 3.12
C MET A 125 13.68 12.02 4.58
N ASN A 126 13.81 13.10 5.38
CA ASN A 126 14.16 12.98 6.79
C ASN A 126 12.98 12.43 7.59
N ASP A 127 11.75 12.85 7.25
CA ASP A 127 10.53 12.35 7.86
C ASP A 127 10.36 10.85 7.56
N ALA A 128 10.58 10.46 6.30
CA ALA A 128 10.54 9.05 5.90
C ALA A 128 11.60 8.22 6.63
N GLN A 129 12.86 8.68 6.67
CA GLN A 129 13.93 7.99 7.38
C GLN A 129 13.66 7.92 8.89
N GLY A 130 13.05 8.96 9.45
CA GLY A 130 12.63 8.98 10.83
C GLY A 130 11.57 7.91 11.13
N ALA A 131 10.51 7.79 10.33
CA ALA A 131 9.50 6.76 10.48
C ALA A 131 10.09 5.35 10.32
N ILE A 132 10.95 5.13 9.32
CA ILE A 132 11.65 3.87 9.09
C ILE A 132 12.45 3.42 10.32
N SER A 133 13.10 4.34 11.04
CA SER A 133 13.87 4.03 12.24
C SER A 133 13.03 3.52 13.42
N HIS A 134 11.70 3.64 13.35
CA HIS A 134 10.75 3.15 14.34
C HIS A 134 10.09 1.82 13.96
N LEU A 135 10.37 1.27 12.77
CA LEU A 135 9.87 -0.03 12.35
C LEU A 135 10.51 -1.16 13.18
N VAL A 136 9.68 -2.07 13.67
CA VAL A 136 10.07 -3.23 14.46
C VAL A 136 9.52 -4.49 13.80
N GLY A 137 10.42 -5.35 13.32
CA GLY A 137 10.07 -6.61 12.68
C GLY A 137 9.58 -7.66 13.67
N CYS A 138 8.46 -8.28 13.35
CA CYS A 138 7.81 -9.33 14.13
C CYS A 138 7.73 -10.62 13.32
N PRO A 139 7.90 -11.79 13.94
CA PRO A 139 7.68 -13.08 13.28
C PRO A 139 6.20 -13.34 13.07
N TYR A 140 5.87 -14.09 12.03
CA TYR A 140 4.53 -14.65 11.87
C TYR A 140 4.20 -15.67 12.96
N GLN A 141 2.92 -15.82 13.26
CA GLN A 141 2.32 -16.83 14.15
C GLN A 141 2.74 -16.74 15.63
N GLN A 142 3.60 -15.81 16.01
CA GLN A 142 4.01 -15.64 17.40
C GLN A 142 3.14 -14.59 18.09
N ILE A 143 2.64 -14.92 19.30
CA ILE A 143 1.96 -13.94 20.14
C ILE A 143 3.03 -13.09 20.84
N LEU A 144 2.91 -11.79 20.69
CA LEU A 144 3.80 -10.79 21.30
C LEU A 144 2.98 -9.96 22.29
N GLU A 145 3.52 -9.73 23.46
CA GLU A 145 2.97 -8.79 24.44
C GLU A 145 3.57 -7.41 24.21
N LEU A 146 2.75 -6.45 23.81
CA LEU A 146 3.18 -5.07 23.52
C LEU A 146 3.07 -4.15 24.73
N ALA A 147 2.10 -4.41 25.59
CA ALA A 147 1.85 -3.73 26.84
C ALA A 147 1.00 -4.64 27.74
N ASP A 148 0.91 -4.31 29.03
CA ASP A 148 0.00 -5.00 29.94
C ASP A 148 -1.43 -4.92 29.39
N GLY A 149 -2.06 -6.09 29.17
CA GLY A 149 -3.39 -6.20 28.57
C GLY A 149 -3.46 -6.02 27.05
N ILE A 150 -2.33 -5.97 26.33
CA ILE A 150 -2.31 -5.89 24.86
C ILE A 150 -1.37 -6.93 24.28
N GLN A 151 -1.93 -7.91 23.55
CA GLN A 151 -1.17 -8.93 22.83
C GLN A 151 -1.52 -8.89 21.34
N VAL A 152 -0.55 -9.17 20.48
CA VAL A 152 -0.71 -9.17 19.02
C VAL A 152 -0.10 -10.42 18.40
N ARG A 153 -0.70 -10.89 17.31
CA ARG A 153 -0.13 -11.90 16.41
C ARG A 153 -0.34 -11.47 14.97
N PHE A 154 0.72 -11.56 14.17
CA PHE A 154 0.68 -11.36 12.72
C PHE A 154 0.50 -12.70 12.03
N VAL A 155 -0.48 -12.79 11.12
CA VAL A 155 -0.83 -14.01 10.40
C VAL A 155 -0.80 -13.70 8.91
N ASP A 156 -0.18 -14.57 8.11
CA ASP A 156 -0.01 -14.32 6.68
C ASP A 156 -1.35 -14.08 5.97
N ALA A 157 -1.50 -12.92 5.36
CA ALA A 157 -2.69 -12.51 4.63
C ALA A 157 -2.65 -12.89 3.13
N GLY A 158 -1.51 -13.37 2.63
CA GLY A 158 -1.36 -13.87 1.25
C GLY A 158 -1.55 -12.82 0.15
N HIS A 159 -1.47 -11.51 0.50
CA HIS A 159 -1.71 -10.42 -0.44
C HIS A 159 -0.43 -9.86 -1.07
N LEU A 160 0.56 -9.63 -0.24
CA LEU A 160 1.88 -9.11 -0.61
C LEU A 160 2.93 -9.84 0.23
N LEU A 161 4.19 -9.84 -0.22
CA LEU A 161 5.30 -10.31 0.61
C LEU A 161 5.27 -9.59 1.96
N GLY A 162 5.20 -10.36 3.04
CA GLY A 162 5.14 -9.79 4.39
C GLY A 162 3.76 -9.33 4.86
N SER A 163 2.73 -9.36 4.02
CA SER A 163 1.38 -8.93 4.41
C SER A 163 0.82 -9.79 5.54
N ALA A 164 0.08 -9.15 6.45
CA ALA A 164 -0.49 -9.83 7.59
C ALA A 164 -1.92 -9.39 7.90
N SER A 165 -2.75 -10.35 8.26
CA SER A 165 -3.88 -10.10 9.14
C SER A 165 -3.37 -9.98 10.57
N ILE A 166 -3.97 -9.10 11.36
CA ILE A 166 -3.56 -8.83 12.73
C ILE A 166 -4.62 -9.35 13.69
N GLU A 167 -4.25 -10.27 14.56
CA GLU A 167 -5.05 -10.67 15.71
C GLU A 167 -4.58 -9.88 16.92
N LEU A 168 -5.51 -9.24 17.60
CA LEU A 168 -5.25 -8.35 18.72
C LEU A 168 -6.12 -8.75 19.92
N TRP A 169 -5.50 -9.13 21.04
CA TRP A 169 -6.18 -9.39 22.30
C TRP A 169 -6.03 -8.18 23.20
N LEU A 170 -7.16 -7.68 23.66
CA LEU A 170 -7.28 -6.51 24.50
C LEU A 170 -7.93 -6.90 25.82
N LYS A 171 -7.27 -6.60 26.94
CA LYS A 171 -7.77 -6.91 28.29
C LYS A 171 -7.83 -5.65 29.14
N GLU A 172 -9.01 -5.37 29.68
CA GLU A 172 -9.24 -4.33 30.70
C GLU A 172 -10.08 -4.91 31.82
N ASP A 173 -9.61 -4.80 33.04
CA ASP A 173 -10.22 -5.41 34.22
C ASP A 173 -10.43 -6.93 33.99
N ASP A 174 -11.67 -7.41 34.15
CA ASP A 174 -12.07 -8.81 33.93
C ASP A 174 -12.57 -9.08 32.49
N THR A 175 -12.48 -8.10 31.60
CA THR A 175 -12.97 -8.23 30.22
C THR A 175 -11.81 -8.38 29.24
N GLU A 176 -11.84 -9.46 28.45
CA GLU A 176 -10.94 -9.69 27.33
C GLU A 176 -11.74 -9.69 26.03
N ARG A 177 -11.20 -9.10 24.98
CA ARG A 177 -11.77 -9.06 23.63
C ARG A 177 -10.70 -9.34 22.60
N LYS A 178 -11.06 -10.15 21.60
CA LYS A 178 -10.23 -10.43 20.45
C LYS A 178 -10.79 -9.69 19.23
N ILE A 179 -10.00 -8.79 18.65
CA ILE A 179 -10.33 -8.12 17.40
C ILE A 179 -9.34 -8.56 16.32
N VAL A 180 -9.86 -8.80 15.13
CA VAL A 180 -9.09 -9.17 13.95
C VAL A 180 -9.17 -8.05 12.92
N PHE A 181 -8.02 -7.61 12.42
CA PHE A 181 -7.92 -6.76 11.23
C PHE A 181 -7.43 -7.63 10.08
N SER A 182 -8.20 -7.72 9.02
CA SER A 182 -7.82 -8.55 7.86
C SER A 182 -6.55 -8.05 7.18
N GLY A 183 -6.26 -6.75 7.22
CA GLY A 183 -5.45 -6.11 6.21
C GLY A 183 -6.07 -6.35 4.84
N ASP A 184 -5.27 -6.38 3.80
CA ASP A 184 -5.70 -6.82 2.48
C ASP A 184 -5.59 -8.34 2.39
N ILE A 185 -6.66 -9.00 2.00
CA ILE A 185 -6.74 -10.45 1.89
C ILE A 185 -6.30 -10.87 0.49
N GLY A 186 -5.30 -11.73 0.43
CA GLY A 186 -4.77 -12.22 -0.83
C GLY A 186 -5.73 -13.12 -1.60
N ASN A 187 -5.59 -13.11 -2.92
CA ASN A 187 -6.25 -14.08 -3.77
C ASN A 187 -5.56 -15.44 -3.64
N LYS A 188 -6.32 -16.54 -3.71
CA LYS A 188 -5.76 -17.91 -3.65
C LYS A 188 -4.89 -18.23 -4.86
N ASP A 189 -3.92 -19.11 -4.65
CA ASP A 189 -3.04 -19.68 -5.67
C ASP A 189 -2.32 -18.60 -6.51
N GLN A 190 -1.96 -17.49 -5.88
CA GLN A 190 -1.04 -16.52 -6.48
C GLN A 190 0.37 -17.14 -6.52
N PRO A 191 1.14 -16.91 -7.59
CA PRO A 191 2.50 -17.41 -7.63
C PRO A 191 3.39 -16.72 -6.60
N LEU A 192 4.40 -17.40 -6.11
CA LEU A 192 5.45 -16.97 -5.20
C LEU A 192 5.07 -16.89 -3.73
N ILE A 193 3.91 -16.36 -3.38
CA ILE A 193 3.53 -16.12 -1.98
C ILE A 193 2.48 -17.11 -1.51
N LYS A 194 2.47 -17.36 -0.21
CA LYS A 194 1.51 -18.27 0.43
C LYS A 194 0.08 -17.79 0.26
N ASN A 195 -0.86 -18.73 0.28
CA ASN A 195 -2.27 -18.42 0.39
C ASN A 195 -2.60 -17.74 1.72
N PRO A 196 -3.67 -16.92 1.79
CA PRO A 196 -4.10 -16.33 3.05
C PRO A 196 -4.41 -17.40 4.09
N THR A 197 -3.94 -17.21 5.31
CA THR A 197 -4.29 -18.05 6.45
C THR A 197 -5.64 -17.64 6.99
N TYR A 198 -6.55 -18.59 7.15
CA TYR A 198 -7.88 -18.34 7.67
C TYR A 198 -7.90 -18.40 9.20
N LEU A 199 -8.54 -17.41 9.80
CA LEU A 199 -8.64 -17.25 11.24
C LEU A 199 -9.93 -17.86 11.76
N GLN A 200 -9.89 -18.54 12.91
CA GLN A 200 -11.01 -19.36 13.41
C GLN A 200 -11.83 -18.66 14.50
N SER A 201 -11.31 -17.62 15.13
CA SER A 201 -12.02 -16.96 16.22
C SER A 201 -11.75 -15.46 16.27
N ALA A 202 -12.80 -14.69 16.54
CA ALA A 202 -12.75 -13.26 16.83
C ALA A 202 -14.03 -12.81 17.52
N ASP A 203 -13.94 -11.88 18.50
CA ASP A 203 -15.11 -11.15 18.96
C ASP A 203 -15.54 -10.09 17.93
N TYR A 204 -14.56 -9.44 17.31
CA TYR A 204 -14.75 -8.36 16.34
C TYR A 204 -13.85 -8.54 15.14
N VAL A 205 -14.34 -8.14 13.97
CA VAL A 205 -13.58 -8.24 12.72
C VAL A 205 -13.66 -6.90 12.00
N VAL A 206 -12.52 -6.39 11.53
CA VAL A 206 -12.41 -5.30 10.56
C VAL A 206 -11.85 -5.93 9.30
N MET A 207 -12.61 -5.97 8.21
CA MET A 207 -12.21 -6.63 6.98
C MET A 207 -12.32 -5.74 5.76
N GLU A 208 -11.43 -6.00 4.77
CA GLU A 208 -11.44 -5.35 3.48
C GLU A 208 -12.67 -5.74 2.65
N SER A 209 -12.95 -4.93 1.63
CA SER A 209 -14.02 -5.17 0.66
C SER A 209 -13.71 -4.67 -0.75
N THR A 210 -12.44 -4.63 -1.14
CA THR A 210 -11.98 -4.10 -2.44
C THR A 210 -12.76 -4.68 -3.62
N TYR A 211 -13.02 -5.97 -3.60
CA TYR A 211 -13.82 -6.69 -4.59
C TYR A 211 -15.10 -7.29 -3.99
N GLY A 212 -15.67 -6.68 -2.97
CA GLY A 212 -16.86 -7.17 -2.27
C GLY A 212 -18.12 -7.33 -3.15
N ASP A 213 -18.17 -6.66 -4.29
CA ASP A 213 -19.29 -6.63 -5.22
C ASP A 213 -19.10 -7.49 -6.48
N ARG A 214 -17.92 -8.12 -6.68
CA ARG A 214 -17.62 -8.82 -7.94
C ARG A 214 -16.61 -9.95 -7.79
N SER A 215 -16.77 -10.96 -8.66
CA SER A 215 -15.82 -12.07 -8.80
C SER A 215 -14.77 -11.76 -9.87
N HIS A 216 -13.60 -12.37 -9.71
CA HIS A 216 -12.59 -12.36 -10.76
C HIS A 216 -13.00 -13.25 -11.92
N SER A 217 -12.56 -12.89 -13.13
CA SER A 217 -12.70 -13.78 -14.27
C SER A 217 -11.97 -15.10 -14.02
N PRO A 218 -12.50 -16.25 -14.50
CA PRO A 218 -11.79 -17.52 -14.38
C PRO A 218 -10.36 -17.40 -14.89
N ARG A 219 -9.39 -17.96 -14.15
CA ARG A 219 -7.98 -17.95 -14.54
C ARG A 219 -7.81 -18.79 -15.82
N ALA A 220 -7.57 -18.11 -16.95
CA ALA A 220 -6.87 -18.74 -18.05
C ALA A 220 -5.42 -19.00 -17.63
N SER A 221 -4.74 -19.97 -18.25
CA SER A 221 -3.30 -20.15 -18.04
C SER A 221 -2.58 -18.83 -18.39
N TYR A 222 -2.07 -18.13 -17.38
CA TYR A 222 -1.34 -16.87 -17.56
C TYR A 222 -0.11 -17.06 -18.41
N GLU A 223 0.60 -18.15 -18.19
CA GLU A 223 1.80 -18.49 -18.93
C GLU A 223 1.50 -18.60 -20.42
N ASP A 224 0.41 -19.29 -20.78
CA ASP A 224 0.04 -19.49 -22.19
C ASP A 224 -0.37 -18.18 -22.86
N GLU A 225 -1.14 -17.33 -22.16
CA GLU A 225 -1.55 -16.03 -22.74
C GLU A 225 -0.36 -15.07 -22.84
N LEU A 226 0.47 -14.99 -21.82
CA LEU A 226 1.69 -14.19 -21.81
C LEU A 226 2.66 -14.68 -22.89
N ALA A 227 2.87 -15.99 -23.01
CA ALA A 227 3.71 -16.58 -24.07
C ALA A 227 3.18 -16.24 -25.46
N ARG A 228 1.85 -16.38 -25.69
CA ARG A 228 1.24 -15.98 -26.98
C ARG A 228 1.44 -14.51 -27.31
N VAL A 229 1.32 -13.63 -26.34
CA VAL A 229 1.56 -12.19 -26.55
C VAL A 229 3.03 -11.92 -26.90
N ILE A 230 3.98 -12.52 -26.16
CA ILE A 230 5.41 -12.38 -26.41
C ILE A 230 5.76 -12.92 -27.79
N GLN A 231 5.36 -14.17 -28.13
CA GLN A 231 5.63 -14.79 -29.42
C GLN A 231 5.18 -13.92 -30.59
N ARG A 232 3.89 -13.55 -30.58
CA ARG A 232 3.30 -12.76 -31.67
C ARG A 232 3.96 -11.39 -31.84
N THR A 233 4.35 -10.76 -30.73
CA THR A 233 5.01 -9.46 -30.76
C THR A 233 6.43 -9.57 -31.30
N PHE A 234 7.17 -10.59 -30.89
CA PHE A 234 8.54 -10.84 -31.35
C PHE A 234 8.58 -11.24 -32.82
N ASP A 235 7.62 -12.04 -33.30
CA ASP A 235 7.49 -12.42 -34.71
C ASP A 235 7.28 -11.19 -35.61
N ARG A 236 6.72 -10.09 -35.08
CA ARG A 236 6.61 -8.80 -35.75
C ARG A 236 7.86 -7.92 -35.59
N GLY A 237 8.87 -8.35 -34.82
CA GLY A 237 10.07 -7.59 -34.50
C GLY A 237 9.87 -6.49 -33.45
N GLY A 238 8.78 -6.52 -32.69
CA GLY A 238 8.43 -5.52 -31.70
C GLY A 238 8.85 -5.88 -30.26
N ASN A 239 8.65 -4.92 -29.36
CA ASN A 239 8.87 -5.07 -27.92
C ASN A 239 7.54 -5.30 -27.20
N VAL A 240 7.57 -6.09 -26.12
CA VAL A 240 6.47 -6.17 -25.15
C VAL A 240 6.80 -5.23 -23.99
N VAL A 241 5.99 -4.19 -23.80
CA VAL A 241 6.12 -3.23 -22.71
C VAL A 241 5.04 -3.52 -21.68
N ILE A 242 5.45 -3.78 -20.44
CA ILE A 242 4.56 -4.17 -19.32
C ILE A 242 4.60 -3.07 -18.26
N PRO A 243 3.59 -2.17 -18.23
CA PRO A 243 3.38 -1.30 -17.07
C PRO A 243 3.04 -2.16 -15.85
N SER A 244 3.82 -2.03 -14.77
CA SER A 244 3.67 -2.91 -13.60
C SER A 244 3.91 -2.14 -12.31
N PHE A 245 3.19 -2.50 -11.24
CA PHE A 245 3.57 -2.09 -9.90
C PHE A 245 4.94 -2.66 -9.55
N ALA A 246 5.77 -1.85 -8.89
CA ALA A 246 7.15 -2.21 -8.59
C ALA A 246 7.26 -3.38 -7.60
N VAL A 247 6.28 -3.50 -6.69
CA VAL A 247 6.22 -4.52 -5.65
C VAL A 247 5.04 -5.46 -5.91
N GLY A 248 5.25 -6.74 -5.78
CA GLY A 248 4.28 -7.82 -6.02
C GLY A 248 4.15 -8.16 -7.50
N ARG A 249 3.45 -7.35 -8.27
CA ARG A 249 3.13 -7.64 -9.68
C ARG A 249 4.36 -7.83 -10.58
N THR A 250 5.40 -7.05 -10.39
CA THR A 250 6.65 -7.22 -11.16
C THR A 250 7.27 -8.58 -10.87
N GLN A 251 7.31 -9.03 -9.62
CA GLN A 251 7.90 -10.30 -9.23
C GLN A 251 7.07 -11.49 -9.75
N GLU A 252 5.75 -11.38 -9.75
CA GLU A 252 4.87 -12.39 -10.38
C GLU A 252 5.13 -12.50 -11.90
N MET A 253 5.28 -11.37 -12.59
CA MET A 253 5.62 -11.39 -14.03
C MET A 253 6.97 -12.04 -14.28
N LEU A 254 7.97 -11.80 -13.41
CA LEU A 254 9.26 -12.48 -13.50
C LEU A 254 9.13 -13.99 -13.31
N TYR A 255 8.30 -14.43 -12.37
CA TYR A 255 8.01 -15.86 -12.15
C TYR A 255 7.44 -16.53 -13.41
N PHE A 256 6.39 -15.94 -14.01
CA PHE A 256 5.78 -16.45 -15.23
C PHE A 256 6.78 -16.45 -16.42
N ILE A 257 7.54 -15.36 -16.60
CA ILE A 257 8.53 -15.30 -17.69
C ILE A 257 9.65 -16.32 -17.49
N ARG A 258 10.10 -16.57 -16.25
CA ARG A 258 11.05 -17.65 -15.95
C ARG A 258 10.51 -18.99 -16.41
N LYS A 259 9.25 -19.30 -16.08
CA LYS A 259 8.57 -20.54 -16.47
C LYS A 259 8.48 -20.66 -18.00
N ILE A 260 8.01 -19.61 -18.69
CA ILE A 260 7.95 -19.53 -20.15
C ILE A 260 9.31 -19.84 -20.78
N LYS A 261 10.41 -19.29 -20.22
CA LYS A 261 11.77 -19.52 -20.71
C LYS A 261 12.26 -20.94 -20.42
N ALA A 262 11.98 -21.46 -19.21
CA ALA A 262 12.39 -22.80 -18.81
C ALA A 262 11.69 -23.89 -19.64
N ASP A 263 10.43 -23.67 -19.99
CA ASP A 263 9.59 -24.60 -20.77
C ASP A 263 9.70 -24.38 -22.29
N HIS A 264 10.61 -23.48 -22.73
CA HIS A 264 10.83 -23.13 -24.14
C HIS A 264 9.55 -22.82 -24.93
N MET A 265 8.62 -22.07 -24.29
CA MET A 265 7.31 -21.76 -24.89
C MET A 265 7.38 -20.77 -26.04
N ILE A 266 8.50 -20.03 -26.21
CA ILE A 266 8.71 -19.07 -27.30
C ILE A 266 9.63 -19.67 -28.35
N GLN A 267 9.13 -19.79 -29.58
CA GLN A 267 9.85 -20.41 -30.69
C GLN A 267 10.62 -19.37 -31.52
N GLY A 268 11.86 -19.68 -31.89
CA GLY A 268 12.67 -18.81 -32.76
C GLY A 268 13.24 -17.58 -32.11
N HIS A 269 13.01 -17.36 -30.82
CA HIS A 269 13.49 -16.19 -30.06
C HIS A 269 14.19 -16.61 -28.77
N ASP A 270 14.92 -17.73 -28.78
CA ASP A 270 15.63 -18.23 -27.61
C ASP A 270 16.55 -17.16 -27.00
N GLY A 271 16.59 -17.11 -25.67
CA GLY A 271 17.47 -16.20 -24.96
C GLY A 271 17.06 -14.72 -25.01
N PHE A 272 15.81 -14.40 -25.39
CA PHE A 272 15.33 -13.02 -25.41
C PHE A 272 15.59 -12.27 -24.11
N PRO A 273 15.98 -10.97 -24.17
CA PRO A 273 16.24 -10.18 -22.98
C PRO A 273 14.95 -9.71 -22.32
N VAL A 274 14.97 -9.67 -20.99
CA VAL A 274 13.91 -9.12 -20.14
C VAL A 274 14.53 -8.04 -19.27
N PHE A 275 13.96 -6.86 -19.29
CA PHE A 275 14.43 -5.72 -18.51
C PHE A 275 13.41 -5.37 -17.42
N VAL A 276 13.89 -5.20 -16.20
CA VAL A 276 13.16 -4.52 -15.12
C VAL A 276 13.77 -3.13 -14.98
N ASP A 277 13.04 -2.13 -15.45
CA ASP A 277 13.52 -0.74 -15.45
C ASP A 277 12.76 0.10 -14.42
N SER A 278 13.06 -0.16 -13.16
CA SER A 278 12.55 0.55 -11.99
C SER A 278 13.46 0.26 -10.80
N PRO A 279 14.16 1.26 -10.23
CA PRO A 279 15.00 1.06 -9.04
C PRO A 279 14.23 0.45 -7.87
N LEU A 280 12.97 0.89 -7.65
CA LEU A 280 12.09 0.33 -6.62
C LEU A 280 11.79 -1.15 -6.87
N ALA A 281 11.48 -1.53 -8.12
CA ALA A 281 11.21 -2.93 -8.45
C ALA A 281 12.46 -3.82 -8.30
N VAL A 282 13.65 -3.29 -8.59
CA VAL A 282 14.92 -3.99 -8.37
C VAL A 282 15.14 -4.23 -6.87
N GLY A 283 14.95 -3.20 -6.04
CA GLY A 283 15.03 -3.33 -4.59
C GLY A 283 14.03 -4.36 -4.04
N ALA A 284 12.77 -4.28 -4.47
CA ALA A 284 11.73 -5.23 -4.08
C ALA A 284 12.10 -6.67 -4.48
N THR A 285 12.64 -6.88 -5.69
CA THR A 285 13.06 -8.22 -6.14
C THR A 285 14.17 -8.81 -5.24
N THR A 286 15.07 -7.97 -4.74
CA THR A 286 16.08 -8.39 -3.76
C THR A 286 15.42 -8.83 -2.44
N ILE A 287 14.51 -8.02 -1.90
CA ILE A 287 13.78 -8.32 -0.66
C ILE A 287 12.95 -9.61 -0.81
N PHE A 288 12.30 -9.85 -1.94
CA PHE A 288 11.60 -11.11 -2.19
C PHE A 288 12.52 -12.32 -2.10
N ASN A 289 13.75 -12.23 -2.62
CA ASN A 289 14.73 -13.30 -2.51
C ASN A 289 15.22 -13.51 -1.07
N GLU A 290 15.33 -12.46 -0.27
CA GLU A 290 15.78 -12.54 1.13
C GLU A 290 14.75 -13.19 2.04
N HIS A 291 13.46 -12.91 1.83
CA HIS A 291 12.35 -13.40 2.67
C HIS A 291 11.65 -14.66 2.12
N HIS A 292 12.26 -15.40 1.19
CA HIS A 292 11.66 -16.58 0.57
C HIS A 292 11.22 -17.65 1.59
N LYS A 293 11.97 -17.86 2.68
CA LYS A 293 11.66 -18.92 3.66
C LYS A 293 10.33 -18.70 4.38
N ASP A 294 10.01 -17.46 4.68
CA ASP A 294 8.84 -17.13 5.48
C ASP A 294 7.61 -16.86 4.62
N CYS A 295 7.81 -16.39 3.39
CA CYS A 295 6.73 -15.85 2.56
C CYS A 295 6.41 -16.69 1.30
N PHE A 296 7.38 -17.46 0.75
CA PHE A 296 7.12 -18.19 -0.50
C PHE A 296 6.22 -19.40 -0.29
N ASP A 297 5.40 -19.68 -1.31
CA ASP A 297 4.56 -20.87 -1.38
C ASP A 297 5.39 -22.17 -1.59
N GLU A 298 4.70 -23.31 -1.57
CA GLU A 298 5.35 -24.62 -1.71
C GLU A 298 6.01 -24.79 -3.09
N GLU A 299 5.37 -24.31 -4.18
CA GLU A 299 5.90 -24.43 -5.55
C GLU A 299 7.19 -23.61 -5.71
N ALA A 300 7.20 -22.36 -5.24
CA ALA A 300 8.39 -21.52 -5.27
C ALA A 300 9.51 -22.10 -4.39
N MET A 301 9.17 -22.62 -3.21
CA MET A 301 10.13 -23.25 -2.31
C MET A 301 10.71 -24.55 -2.89
N GLU A 302 9.94 -25.35 -3.64
CA GLU A 302 10.49 -26.49 -4.37
C GLU A 302 11.57 -26.07 -5.39
N LEU A 303 11.37 -24.95 -6.10
CA LEU A 303 12.37 -24.41 -7.00
C LEU A 303 13.63 -23.99 -6.25
N VAL A 304 13.48 -23.25 -5.14
CA VAL A 304 14.60 -22.83 -4.30
C VAL A 304 15.39 -24.05 -3.79
N ASN A 305 14.71 -25.09 -3.33
CA ASN A 305 15.34 -26.32 -2.84
C ASN A 305 16.10 -27.08 -3.96
N LYS A 306 15.68 -26.93 -5.22
CA LYS A 306 16.39 -27.45 -6.41
C LYS A 306 17.53 -26.53 -6.87
N GLY A 307 17.82 -25.43 -6.15
CA GLY A 307 18.83 -24.44 -6.53
C GLY A 307 18.41 -23.49 -7.66
N ILE A 308 17.11 -23.44 -7.96
CA ILE A 308 16.54 -22.58 -9.00
C ILE A 308 15.91 -21.35 -8.33
N ASN A 309 16.35 -20.16 -8.76
CA ASN A 309 15.71 -18.94 -8.29
C ASN A 309 14.36 -18.72 -9.02
N PRO A 310 13.23 -18.54 -8.31
CA PRO A 310 11.91 -18.42 -8.93
C PRO A 310 11.70 -17.18 -9.79
N ILE A 311 12.43 -16.09 -9.51
CA ILE A 311 12.25 -14.77 -10.14
C ILE A 311 13.51 -14.23 -10.82
N THR A 312 14.59 -15.05 -10.90
CA THR A 312 15.83 -14.70 -11.57
C THR A 312 16.18 -15.79 -12.59
N PHE A 313 16.56 -15.40 -13.79
CA PHE A 313 16.82 -16.33 -14.89
C PHE A 313 17.81 -15.74 -15.90
N PRO A 314 18.44 -16.54 -16.77
CA PRO A 314 19.33 -16.04 -17.82
C PRO A 314 18.62 -15.07 -18.76
N GLY A 315 19.25 -13.92 -19.02
CA GLY A 315 18.69 -12.85 -19.85
C GLY A 315 17.86 -11.81 -19.12
N LEU A 316 17.62 -11.98 -17.81
CA LEU A 316 17.07 -10.90 -16.96
C LEU A 316 18.13 -9.82 -16.74
N LYS A 317 17.74 -8.57 -16.93
CA LYS A 317 18.56 -7.37 -16.71
C LYS A 317 17.81 -6.40 -15.83
N LEU A 318 18.46 -5.98 -14.76
CA LEU A 318 17.93 -5.03 -13.78
C LEU A 318 18.58 -3.67 -14.03
N SER A 319 17.77 -2.61 -14.28
CA SER A 319 18.25 -1.27 -14.58
C SER A 319 18.02 -0.33 -13.40
N ILE A 320 19.10 0.23 -12.88
CA ILE A 320 19.07 1.17 -11.76
C ILE A 320 19.36 2.59 -12.24
N THR A 321 20.36 2.77 -13.09
CA THR A 321 20.81 4.09 -13.55
C THR A 321 19.98 4.62 -14.73
N SER A 322 20.01 5.94 -14.92
CA SER A 322 19.36 6.58 -16.08
C SER A 322 20.00 6.21 -17.40
N GLU A 323 21.30 5.93 -17.43
CA GLU A 323 22.05 5.50 -18.60
C GLU A 323 21.62 4.09 -19.04
N GLU A 324 21.50 3.16 -18.09
CA GLU A 324 20.97 1.82 -18.35
C GLU A 324 19.56 1.89 -18.93
N SER A 325 18.68 2.68 -18.31
CA SER A 325 17.30 2.89 -18.75
C SER A 325 17.23 3.41 -20.19
N LYS A 326 18.05 4.42 -20.53
CA LYS A 326 18.12 4.95 -21.89
C LYS A 326 18.60 3.90 -22.89
N SER A 327 19.60 3.09 -22.53
CA SER A 327 20.16 2.07 -23.42
C SER A 327 19.14 1.02 -23.86
N ILE A 328 18.12 0.75 -23.07
CA ILE A 328 17.04 -0.19 -23.40
C ILE A 328 16.31 0.24 -24.69
N ASN A 329 16.07 1.54 -24.85
CA ASN A 329 15.34 2.09 -25.99
C ASN A 329 16.16 2.12 -27.28
N PHE A 330 17.49 1.96 -27.19
CA PHE A 330 18.40 1.91 -28.34
C PHE A 330 18.84 0.48 -28.72
N ASP A 331 18.39 -0.53 -28.00
CA ASP A 331 18.58 -1.95 -28.34
C ASP A 331 17.47 -2.37 -29.32
N ASP A 332 17.82 -2.71 -30.54
CA ASP A 332 16.85 -3.05 -31.61
C ASP A 332 16.29 -4.47 -31.50
N ARG A 333 16.84 -5.33 -30.62
CA ARG A 333 16.37 -6.70 -30.45
C ARG A 333 14.98 -6.71 -29.78
N PRO A 334 14.05 -7.57 -30.23
CA PRO A 334 12.81 -7.81 -29.51
C PRO A 334 13.08 -8.18 -28.04
N LYS A 335 12.35 -7.54 -27.14
CA LYS A 335 12.56 -7.68 -25.69
C LYS A 335 11.28 -7.47 -24.89
N VAL A 336 11.28 -7.96 -23.66
CA VAL A 336 10.25 -7.63 -22.66
C VAL A 336 10.81 -6.51 -21.76
N ILE A 337 10.02 -5.46 -21.54
CA ILE A 337 10.35 -4.32 -20.67
C ILE A 337 9.27 -4.23 -19.59
N ILE A 338 9.62 -4.45 -18.34
CA ILE A 338 8.75 -4.28 -17.18
C ILE A 338 9.18 -3.00 -16.48
N SER A 339 8.27 -2.07 -16.29
CA SER A 339 8.60 -0.76 -15.68
C SER A 339 7.43 -0.17 -14.89
N ALA A 340 7.72 0.50 -13.79
CA ALA A 340 6.75 1.23 -12.98
C ALA A 340 6.54 2.66 -13.55
N SER A 341 5.34 3.27 -13.40
CA SER A 341 4.19 2.81 -12.64
C SER A 341 3.26 1.90 -13.44
N GLY A 342 2.45 1.09 -12.74
CA GLY A 342 1.47 0.21 -13.38
C GLY A 342 0.33 0.93 -14.09
N MET A 343 0.03 2.18 -13.75
CA MET A 343 -1.03 3.00 -14.35
C MET A 343 -0.51 4.04 -15.36
N CYS A 344 0.79 4.03 -15.65
CA CYS A 344 1.47 4.90 -16.63
C CYS A 344 1.45 6.40 -16.28
N ASP A 345 1.13 6.79 -15.08
CA ASP A 345 1.03 8.19 -14.62
C ASP A 345 2.38 8.78 -14.22
N ALA A 346 3.31 7.95 -13.74
CA ALA A 346 4.63 8.33 -13.29
C ALA A 346 5.71 7.34 -13.73
N GLY A 347 6.97 7.62 -13.41
CA GLY A 347 8.09 6.71 -13.57
C GLY A 347 8.64 6.55 -14.98
N ARG A 348 9.54 5.58 -15.10
CA ARG A 348 10.29 5.30 -16.34
C ARG A 348 9.42 4.69 -17.44
N ILE A 349 8.32 4.06 -17.09
CA ILE A 349 7.35 3.51 -18.05
C ILE A 349 6.93 4.55 -19.09
N LYS A 350 6.79 5.83 -18.71
CA LYS A 350 6.42 6.90 -19.65
C LYS A 350 7.43 7.10 -20.77
N HIS A 351 8.72 6.87 -20.50
CA HIS A 351 9.77 6.91 -21.53
C HIS A 351 9.63 5.71 -22.46
N HIS A 352 9.42 4.50 -21.93
CA HIS A 352 9.21 3.31 -22.75
C HIS A 352 7.95 3.41 -23.61
N LEU A 353 6.86 3.95 -23.07
CA LEU A 353 5.64 4.22 -23.84
C LEU A 353 5.91 5.21 -24.97
N LYS A 354 6.64 6.31 -24.71
CA LYS A 354 7.01 7.28 -25.76
C LYS A 354 7.78 6.63 -26.92
N HIS A 355 8.65 5.65 -26.65
CA HIS A 355 9.46 4.96 -27.65
C HIS A 355 8.74 3.81 -28.36
N ASN A 356 7.69 3.24 -27.78
CA ASN A 356 7.06 2.02 -28.29
C ASN A 356 5.60 2.19 -28.75
N LEU A 357 4.82 3.17 -28.24
CA LEU A 357 3.41 3.33 -28.58
C LEU A 357 3.12 3.60 -30.05
N TRP A 358 3.97 4.37 -30.72
CA TRP A 358 3.80 4.72 -32.13
C TRP A 358 4.22 3.58 -33.11
N ARG A 359 4.83 2.52 -32.60
CA ARG A 359 5.37 1.39 -33.34
C ARG A 359 4.34 0.25 -33.44
N PRO A 360 3.78 -0.05 -34.62
CA PRO A 360 2.71 -1.05 -34.76
C PRO A 360 3.17 -2.50 -34.46
N GLU A 361 4.47 -2.78 -34.54
CA GLU A 361 5.05 -4.07 -34.20
C GLU A 361 5.10 -4.32 -32.67
N CYS A 362 5.03 -3.27 -31.83
CA CYS A 362 5.11 -3.37 -30.38
C CYS A 362 3.76 -3.71 -29.74
N THR A 363 3.80 -4.24 -28.52
CA THR A 363 2.62 -4.47 -27.67
C THR A 363 2.83 -3.83 -26.30
N VAL A 364 1.84 -3.09 -25.82
CA VAL A 364 1.73 -2.67 -24.42
C VAL A 364 0.77 -3.63 -23.74
N LEU A 365 1.28 -4.37 -22.74
CA LEU A 365 0.53 -5.40 -22.02
C LEU A 365 0.22 -4.95 -20.60
N PHE A 366 -1.04 -4.64 -20.32
CA PHE A 366 -1.50 -4.31 -18.98
C PHE A 366 -1.75 -5.58 -18.16
N VAL A 367 -1.19 -5.61 -16.97
CA VAL A 367 -1.23 -6.76 -16.04
C VAL A 367 -1.88 -6.41 -14.69
N GLY A 368 -2.68 -5.36 -14.65
CA GLY A 368 -3.35 -4.88 -13.45
C GLY A 368 -4.46 -3.88 -13.78
N TYR A 369 -5.25 -3.55 -12.76
CA TYR A 369 -6.32 -2.57 -12.86
C TYR A 369 -5.80 -1.19 -13.29
N GLN A 370 -6.62 -0.47 -14.06
CA GLN A 370 -6.32 0.87 -14.53
C GLN A 370 -7.38 1.84 -14.01
N ALA A 371 -6.99 2.74 -13.11
CA ALA A 371 -7.90 3.70 -12.50
C ALA A 371 -8.38 4.78 -13.49
N ILE A 372 -9.59 5.24 -13.32
CA ILE A 372 -10.19 6.31 -14.13
C ILE A 372 -9.32 7.56 -14.05
N GLY A 373 -9.06 8.20 -15.20
CA GLY A 373 -8.24 9.41 -15.30
C GLY A 373 -6.74 9.17 -15.47
N THR A 374 -6.29 7.92 -15.46
CA THR A 374 -4.89 7.58 -15.72
C THR A 374 -4.59 7.38 -17.21
N PRO A 375 -3.34 7.60 -17.66
CA PRO A 375 -2.95 7.30 -19.04
C PRO A 375 -3.13 5.82 -19.41
N GLY A 376 -2.89 4.90 -18.46
CA GLY A 376 -3.12 3.47 -18.66
C GLY A 376 -4.59 3.17 -18.95
N ARG A 377 -5.52 3.79 -18.23
CA ARG A 377 -6.97 3.65 -18.47
C ARG A 377 -7.35 4.16 -19.85
N ALA A 378 -6.86 5.31 -20.26
CA ALA A 378 -7.11 5.87 -21.61
C ALA A 378 -6.63 4.91 -22.71
N LEU A 379 -5.46 4.28 -22.56
CA LEU A 379 -4.94 3.28 -23.50
C LEU A 379 -5.84 2.05 -23.57
N VAL A 380 -6.27 1.51 -22.44
CA VAL A 380 -7.16 0.33 -22.37
C VAL A 380 -8.52 0.63 -22.98
N GLU A 381 -9.02 1.85 -22.86
CA GLU A 381 -10.28 2.31 -23.48
C GLU A 381 -10.15 2.63 -24.99
N GLY A 382 -8.95 2.48 -25.56
CA GLY A 382 -8.72 2.59 -26.99
C GLY A 382 -8.37 4.00 -27.47
N ALA A 383 -7.78 4.84 -26.62
CA ALA A 383 -7.22 6.13 -27.03
C ALA A 383 -6.30 5.97 -28.24
N LYS A 384 -6.48 6.83 -29.25
CA LYS A 384 -5.66 6.83 -30.47
C LYS A 384 -4.39 7.64 -30.34
N GLU A 385 -4.35 8.50 -29.34
CA GLU A 385 -3.18 9.31 -28.98
C GLU A 385 -3.20 9.59 -27.48
N ILE A 386 -2.03 9.74 -26.89
CA ILE A 386 -1.87 10.18 -25.49
C ILE A 386 -0.77 11.24 -25.39
N LYS A 387 -0.87 12.08 -24.38
CA LYS A 387 0.12 13.13 -24.13
C LYS A 387 1.17 12.67 -23.11
N LEU A 388 2.43 12.52 -23.56
CA LEU A 388 3.56 12.18 -22.70
C LEU A 388 4.62 13.27 -22.76
N PHE A 389 5.07 13.78 -21.62
CA PHE A 389 6.08 14.86 -21.52
C PHE A 389 5.75 16.12 -22.34
N GLY A 390 4.47 16.38 -22.59
CA GLY A 390 4.01 17.52 -23.38
C GLY A 390 3.88 17.24 -24.90
N GLU A 391 4.29 16.07 -25.37
CA GLU A 391 4.17 15.62 -26.76
C GLU A 391 2.97 14.70 -26.93
N GLU A 392 2.25 14.82 -28.05
CA GLU A 392 1.18 13.91 -28.45
C GLU A 392 1.80 12.71 -29.16
N ILE A 393 1.55 11.52 -28.62
CA ILE A 393 2.08 10.26 -29.14
C ILE A 393 0.92 9.42 -29.69
N GLN A 394 1.02 9.05 -30.97
CA GLN A 394 0.05 8.16 -31.61
C GLN A 394 0.12 6.74 -31.02
N VAL A 395 -1.03 6.10 -30.84
CA VAL A 395 -1.14 4.73 -30.34
C VAL A 395 -1.36 3.80 -31.53
N ASN A 396 -0.25 3.30 -32.08
CA ASN A 396 -0.24 2.29 -33.15
C ASN A 396 0.12 0.90 -32.63
N ALA A 397 0.79 0.84 -31.46
CA ALA A 397 1.10 -0.42 -30.80
C ALA A 397 -0.18 -1.17 -30.39
N GLU A 398 -0.12 -2.48 -30.36
CA GLU A 398 -1.19 -3.29 -29.82
C GLU A 398 -1.34 -3.03 -28.32
N ILE A 399 -2.57 -2.72 -27.86
CA ILE A 399 -2.91 -2.60 -26.45
C ILE A 399 -3.61 -3.89 -26.03
N LYS A 400 -3.04 -4.60 -25.07
CA LYS A 400 -3.56 -5.86 -24.56
C LYS A 400 -3.69 -5.80 -23.05
N VAL A 401 -4.75 -6.40 -22.52
CA VAL A 401 -4.95 -6.62 -21.07
C VAL A 401 -4.88 -8.10 -20.79
N LEU A 402 -4.10 -8.49 -19.81
CA LEU A 402 -4.06 -9.86 -19.30
C LEU A 402 -5.08 -9.95 -18.16
N PRO A 403 -6.18 -10.69 -18.34
CA PRO A 403 -7.29 -10.68 -17.37
C PRO A 403 -6.98 -11.50 -16.12
N GLY A 404 -7.62 -11.14 -15.00
CA GLY A 404 -7.71 -12.00 -13.82
C GLY A 404 -6.52 -11.94 -12.84
N VAL A 405 -5.58 -11.01 -13.00
CA VAL A 405 -4.46 -10.85 -12.06
C VAL A 405 -4.81 -9.78 -11.03
N SER A 406 -5.40 -10.17 -9.90
CA SER A 406 -5.58 -9.30 -8.74
C SER A 406 -4.85 -9.86 -7.54
N GLY A 407 -4.19 -9.00 -6.77
CA GLY A 407 -3.59 -9.35 -5.49
C GLY A 407 -4.62 -9.60 -4.39
N HIS A 408 -5.83 -9.02 -4.52
CA HIS A 408 -6.90 -9.17 -3.53
C HIS A 408 -7.81 -10.36 -3.83
N ALA A 409 -8.36 -10.93 -2.78
CA ALA A 409 -9.48 -11.86 -2.89
C ALA A 409 -10.68 -11.20 -3.57
N ASP A 410 -11.42 -11.98 -4.35
CA ASP A 410 -12.71 -11.54 -4.87
C ASP A 410 -13.84 -11.76 -3.85
N ASN A 411 -15.07 -11.43 -4.22
CA ASN A 411 -16.21 -11.55 -3.30
C ASN A 411 -16.41 -12.97 -2.74
N GLU A 412 -16.11 -14.02 -3.51
CA GLU A 412 -16.18 -15.40 -3.03
C GLU A 412 -15.02 -15.71 -2.06
N GLY A 413 -13.81 -15.27 -2.38
CA GLY A 413 -12.64 -15.41 -1.50
C GLY A 413 -12.82 -14.67 -0.17
N LEU A 414 -13.39 -13.43 -0.20
CA LEU A 414 -13.73 -12.67 1.00
C LEU A 414 -14.76 -13.40 1.87
N MET A 415 -15.81 -13.98 1.24
CA MET A 415 -16.82 -14.77 1.95
C MET A 415 -16.25 -16.06 2.52
N GLU A 416 -15.35 -16.75 1.81
CA GLU A 416 -14.66 -17.95 2.33
C GLU A 416 -13.79 -17.60 3.55
N TRP A 417 -13.08 -16.47 3.50
CA TRP A 417 -12.27 -16.00 4.62
C TRP A 417 -13.16 -15.70 5.84
N ALA A 418 -14.27 -15.00 5.64
CA ALA A 418 -15.23 -14.67 6.71
C ALA A 418 -15.91 -15.93 7.28
N LYS A 419 -16.19 -16.93 6.45
CA LYS A 419 -16.83 -18.20 6.85
C LYS A 419 -15.94 -19.08 7.74
N ALA A 420 -14.64 -18.83 7.79
CA ALA A 420 -13.70 -19.62 8.58
C ALA A 420 -13.82 -19.41 10.09
N PHE A 421 -14.49 -18.36 10.55
CA PHE A 421 -14.74 -18.16 11.98
C PHE A 421 -15.74 -19.21 12.49
N GLU A 422 -15.28 -20.05 13.44
CA GLU A 422 -16.11 -21.12 14.05
C GLU A 422 -17.29 -20.57 14.86
N GLU A 423 -17.05 -19.47 15.56
CA GLU A 423 -18.07 -18.72 16.29
C GLU A 423 -18.32 -17.38 15.59
N LYS A 424 -19.60 -16.98 15.51
CA LYS A 424 -19.97 -15.71 14.87
C LYS A 424 -19.36 -14.53 15.62
N PRO A 425 -18.63 -13.65 14.95
CA PRO A 425 -18.21 -12.39 15.56
C PRO A 425 -19.41 -11.58 16.07
N LYS A 426 -19.22 -10.86 17.17
CA LYS A 426 -20.25 -9.95 17.72
C LYS A 426 -20.56 -8.82 16.74
N GLN A 427 -19.54 -8.35 16.02
CA GLN A 427 -19.67 -7.32 14.98
C GLN A 427 -18.58 -7.50 13.92
N VAL A 428 -18.96 -7.36 12.66
CA VAL A 428 -18.04 -7.25 11.52
C VAL A 428 -18.14 -5.83 10.96
N PHE A 429 -16.99 -5.17 10.80
CA PHE A 429 -16.86 -3.86 10.19
C PHE A 429 -16.25 -4.03 8.81
N VAL A 430 -16.99 -3.64 7.77
CA VAL A 430 -16.57 -3.76 6.37
C VAL A 430 -15.98 -2.43 5.92
N CYS A 431 -14.68 -2.44 5.61
CA CYS A 431 -13.89 -1.26 5.25
C CYS A 431 -13.11 -1.51 3.95
N HIS A 432 -12.27 -0.58 3.55
CA HIS A 432 -11.33 -0.73 2.44
C HIS A 432 -12.01 -1.24 1.15
N GLY A 433 -12.97 -0.48 0.67
CA GLY A 433 -13.73 -0.74 -0.56
C GLY A 433 -14.55 0.47 -0.97
N GLU A 434 -14.89 0.55 -2.24
CA GLU A 434 -15.84 1.54 -2.71
C GLU A 434 -17.20 1.34 -2.03
N ASP A 435 -18.00 2.40 -1.94
CA ASP A 435 -19.30 2.39 -1.24
C ASP A 435 -20.16 1.17 -1.64
N THR A 436 -20.28 0.89 -2.94
CA THR A 436 -21.04 -0.26 -3.45
C THR A 436 -20.45 -1.59 -2.98
N SER A 437 -19.12 -1.74 -3.01
CA SER A 437 -18.44 -2.97 -2.59
C SER A 437 -18.63 -3.24 -1.10
N CYS A 438 -18.51 -2.18 -0.27
CA CYS A 438 -18.78 -2.26 1.17
C CYS A 438 -20.22 -2.71 1.44
N GLN A 439 -21.21 -2.11 0.78
CA GLN A 439 -22.63 -2.41 0.99
C GLN A 439 -22.98 -3.83 0.54
N VAL A 440 -22.52 -4.26 -0.64
CA VAL A 440 -22.79 -5.60 -1.16
C VAL A 440 -22.19 -6.67 -0.24
N LEU A 441 -20.93 -6.52 0.16
CA LEU A 441 -20.29 -7.48 1.07
C LEU A 441 -20.99 -7.51 2.44
N THR A 442 -21.35 -6.35 2.99
CA THR A 442 -22.11 -6.27 4.25
C THR A 442 -23.41 -7.07 4.15
N GLY A 443 -24.20 -6.85 3.09
CA GLY A 443 -25.43 -7.61 2.87
C GLY A 443 -25.21 -9.12 2.74
N ARG A 444 -24.17 -9.56 2.05
CA ARG A 444 -23.82 -10.98 1.94
C ARG A 444 -23.45 -11.59 3.29
N LEU A 445 -22.66 -10.90 4.12
CA LEU A 445 -22.31 -11.37 5.46
C LEU A 445 -23.54 -11.53 6.35
N GLU A 446 -24.52 -10.62 6.24
CA GLU A 446 -25.78 -10.70 6.99
C GLU A 446 -26.71 -11.81 6.47
N ASP A 447 -26.91 -11.88 5.15
CA ASP A 447 -27.85 -12.81 4.53
C ASP A 447 -27.34 -14.27 4.51
N GLU A 448 -26.07 -14.49 4.16
CA GLU A 448 -25.51 -15.82 3.94
C GLU A 448 -24.88 -16.41 5.22
N LEU A 449 -24.16 -15.59 6.03
CA LEU A 449 -23.49 -16.04 7.25
C LEU A 449 -24.26 -15.67 8.54
N HIS A 450 -25.29 -14.84 8.43
CA HIS A 450 -26.05 -14.30 9.55
C HIS A 450 -25.16 -13.60 10.58
N TYR A 451 -24.14 -12.89 10.12
CA TYR A 451 -23.30 -12.05 10.95
C TYR A 451 -24.00 -10.70 11.20
N THR A 452 -23.66 -10.06 12.32
CA THR A 452 -23.96 -8.64 12.49
C THR A 452 -22.85 -7.86 11.79
N ALA A 453 -23.15 -7.23 10.66
CA ALA A 453 -22.17 -6.54 9.86
C ALA A 453 -22.54 -5.07 9.64
N MET A 454 -21.58 -4.23 9.37
CA MET A 454 -21.76 -2.81 9.09
C MET A 454 -20.56 -2.27 8.30
N ALA A 455 -20.81 -1.38 7.35
CA ALA A 455 -19.79 -0.53 6.73
C ALA A 455 -19.77 0.84 7.44
N PRO A 456 -18.75 1.14 8.26
CA PRO A 456 -18.69 2.39 9.02
C PRO A 456 -18.21 3.55 8.16
N TYR A 457 -18.80 4.73 8.35
CA TYR A 457 -18.22 5.99 7.86
C TYR A 457 -17.15 6.51 8.81
N SER A 458 -16.27 7.37 8.29
CA SER A 458 -15.23 8.03 9.08
C SER A 458 -15.83 8.80 10.26
N GLY A 459 -15.25 8.63 11.46
CA GLY A 459 -15.79 9.17 12.72
C GLY A 459 -16.73 8.23 13.46
N THR A 460 -17.02 7.02 12.93
CA THR A 460 -17.71 5.98 13.67
C THR A 460 -16.85 5.52 14.85
N VAL A 461 -17.44 5.46 16.06
CA VAL A 461 -16.78 5.02 17.29
C VAL A 461 -17.58 3.88 17.90
N TYR A 462 -16.92 2.78 18.20
CA TYR A 462 -17.53 1.59 18.79
C TYR A 462 -16.84 1.19 20.10
N ASP A 463 -17.62 0.90 21.12
CA ASP A 463 -17.13 0.38 22.40
C ASP A 463 -17.04 -1.15 22.33
N LEU A 464 -15.80 -1.67 22.33
CA LEU A 464 -15.53 -3.11 22.27
C LEU A 464 -15.86 -3.83 23.58
N LYS A 465 -15.89 -3.13 24.73
CA LYS A 465 -16.24 -3.71 26.03
C LYS A 465 -17.76 -3.90 26.14
N GLU A 466 -18.51 -2.86 25.83
CA GLU A 466 -19.97 -2.82 25.94
C GLU A 466 -20.68 -3.36 24.69
N ALA A 467 -19.94 -3.61 23.59
CA ALA A 467 -20.47 -4.04 22.29
C ALA A 467 -21.53 -3.07 21.73
N ALA A 468 -21.24 -1.78 21.75
CA ALA A 468 -22.19 -0.74 21.39
C ALA A 468 -21.54 0.42 20.61
N PHE A 469 -22.32 1.02 19.69
CA PHE A 469 -21.90 2.26 19.03
C PHE A 469 -21.97 3.44 20.01
N ILE A 470 -20.86 4.18 20.10
CA ILE A 470 -20.80 5.48 20.80
C ILE A 470 -21.18 6.60 19.85
N SER A 471 -20.70 6.53 18.60
CA SER A 471 -20.98 7.48 17.52
C SER A 471 -21.06 6.73 16.21
N CYS A 472 -22.05 7.09 15.37
CA CYS A 472 -22.24 6.52 14.05
C CYS A 472 -22.69 7.65 13.10
N PRO A 473 -21.76 8.50 12.62
CA PRO A 473 -22.09 9.59 11.72
C PRO A 473 -22.50 9.07 10.34
N GLU A 474 -23.25 9.87 9.63
CA GLU A 474 -23.50 9.66 8.20
C GLU A 474 -22.27 10.14 7.39
N GLY A 475 -22.05 9.53 6.24
CA GLY A 475 -20.97 9.93 5.33
C GLY A 475 -21.19 11.32 4.75
N VAL A 476 -20.19 12.19 4.87
CA VAL A 476 -20.22 13.52 4.25
C VAL A 476 -19.59 13.44 2.87
N VAL A 477 -20.41 13.49 1.83
CA VAL A 477 -19.93 13.43 0.42
C VAL A 477 -19.18 14.72 0.08
N ILE A 478 -17.94 14.57 -0.41
CA ILE A 478 -17.15 15.69 -0.92
C ILE A 478 -17.77 16.18 -2.23
N ARG A 479 -18.49 17.29 -2.19
CA ARG A 479 -18.96 17.96 -3.39
C ARG A 479 -17.77 18.57 -4.11
N LYS A 480 -17.48 18.16 -5.34
CA LYS A 480 -16.49 18.82 -6.20
C LYS A 480 -16.90 20.30 -6.40
N GLN A 481 -16.49 21.14 -5.48
CA GLN A 481 -16.45 22.59 -5.74
C GLN A 481 -15.24 22.81 -6.64
N GLU A 482 -15.42 23.60 -7.72
CA GLU A 482 -14.29 24.17 -8.45
C GLU A 482 -13.32 24.75 -7.42
N THR A 483 -12.12 24.19 -7.38
CA THR A 483 -11.13 24.39 -6.33
C THR A 483 -10.76 25.89 -6.22
N LYS A 484 -11.47 26.64 -5.39
CA LYS A 484 -10.85 27.75 -4.69
C LYS A 484 -9.97 27.11 -3.64
N LEU A 485 -8.68 27.09 -3.92
CA LEU A 485 -7.63 26.74 -2.96
C LEU A 485 -7.86 27.56 -1.69
N GLN A 486 -8.50 26.96 -0.69
CA GLN A 486 -8.40 27.46 0.66
C GLN A 486 -6.94 27.28 1.06
N SER A 487 -6.28 28.38 1.36
CA SER A 487 -4.97 28.40 2.01
C SER A 487 -5.12 27.76 3.39
N LYS A 488 -4.99 26.43 3.47
CA LYS A 488 -4.69 25.77 4.75
C LYS A 488 -3.38 26.39 5.21
N GLY A 489 -3.35 26.90 6.44
CA GLY A 489 -2.19 27.56 7.04
C GLY A 489 -0.91 26.79 6.73
N SER A 490 0.18 27.49 6.45
CA SER A 490 1.40 26.90 5.88
C SER A 490 1.77 25.62 6.64
N GLY A 491 2.11 24.54 5.95
CA GLY A 491 2.50 23.28 6.57
C GLY A 491 3.65 23.44 7.58
N VAL A 492 4.43 24.49 7.45
CA VAL A 492 5.47 24.92 8.41
C VAL A 492 4.85 25.32 9.75
N TYR A 493 3.75 26.08 9.75
CA TYR A 493 3.06 26.46 10.98
C TYR A 493 2.43 25.24 11.69
N GLN A 494 1.84 24.32 10.95
CA GLN A 494 1.30 23.08 11.51
C GLN A 494 2.40 22.21 12.13
N ARG A 495 3.56 22.09 11.49
CA ARG A 495 4.75 21.42 12.05
C ARG A 495 5.25 22.12 13.33
N LEU A 496 5.19 23.43 13.39
CA LEU A 496 5.54 24.19 14.60
C LEU A 496 4.56 23.89 15.76
N VAL A 497 3.25 23.85 15.47
CA VAL A 497 2.22 23.48 16.46
C VAL A 497 2.43 22.05 16.96
N ALA A 498 2.70 21.10 16.06
CA ALA A 498 2.99 19.71 16.41
C ALA A 498 4.25 19.58 17.30
N ALA A 499 5.31 20.37 17.01
CA ALA A 499 6.49 20.44 17.86
C ALA A 499 6.17 20.97 19.27
N GLY A 500 5.27 21.94 19.39
CA GLY A 500 4.77 22.44 20.67
C GLY A 500 3.98 21.37 21.45
N GLN A 501 3.10 20.62 20.78
CA GLN A 501 2.35 19.52 21.39
C GLN A 501 3.28 18.41 21.87
N ARG A 502 4.28 18.03 21.06
CA ARG A 502 5.31 17.10 21.48
C ARG A 502 6.07 17.56 22.72
N LEU A 503 6.39 18.85 22.80
CA LEU A 503 7.05 19.41 23.99
C LEU A 503 6.18 19.24 25.25
N LEU A 504 4.87 19.46 25.15
CA LEU A 504 3.93 19.22 26.25
C LEU A 504 3.91 17.74 26.68
N THR A 505 3.93 16.82 25.73
CA THR A 505 4.03 15.39 26.01
C THR A 505 5.33 15.04 26.73
N VAL A 506 6.47 15.57 26.29
CA VAL A 506 7.77 15.39 26.97
C VAL A 506 7.72 15.93 28.41
N ILE A 507 7.07 17.06 28.65
CA ILE A 507 6.89 17.64 29.99
C ILE A 507 6.10 16.68 30.88
N ARG A 508 4.99 16.12 30.40
CA ARG A 508 4.17 15.16 31.14
C ARG A 508 4.96 13.87 31.48
N HIS A 509 5.74 13.33 30.55
CA HIS A 509 6.58 12.14 30.79
C HIS A 509 7.70 12.38 31.81
N ASN A 510 8.04 13.62 32.09
CA ASN A 510 9.04 13.99 33.10
C ASN A 510 8.37 14.38 34.44
N GLU A 511 7.08 14.20 34.61
CA GLU A 511 6.40 14.41 35.92
C GLU A 511 6.99 13.45 36.98
N GLY A 512 7.40 14.02 38.12
CA GLY A 512 8.12 13.26 39.17
C GLY A 512 9.63 13.06 38.93
N GLY A 513 10.17 13.59 37.85
CA GLY A 513 11.62 13.58 37.57
C GLY A 513 12.45 14.41 38.56
N ALA A 514 13.79 14.23 38.50
CA ALA A 514 14.70 14.94 39.41
C ALA A 514 14.59 16.48 39.25
N ASN A 515 14.46 17.20 40.34
CA ASN A 515 14.28 18.67 40.32
C ASN A 515 15.36 19.42 39.51
N LYS A 516 16.59 18.91 39.49
CA LYS A 516 17.70 19.49 38.71
C LYS A 516 17.45 19.40 37.20
N ASP A 517 16.92 18.29 36.73
CA ASP A 517 16.65 18.05 35.31
C ASP A 517 15.40 18.83 34.87
N LEU A 518 14.37 18.87 35.72
CA LEU A 518 13.18 19.69 35.50
C LEU A 518 13.52 21.17 35.42
N ALA A 519 14.38 21.69 36.32
CA ALA A 519 14.83 23.08 36.28
C ALA A 519 15.64 23.41 35.01
N LYS A 520 16.45 22.46 34.54
CA LYS A 520 17.21 22.61 33.28
C LYS A 520 16.27 22.66 32.07
N LEU A 521 15.30 21.75 32.00
CA LEU A 521 14.28 21.72 30.93
C LEU A 521 13.47 23.02 30.93
N THR A 522 13.01 23.47 32.10
CA THR A 522 12.28 24.75 32.26
C THR A 522 13.08 25.92 31.72
N SER A 523 14.38 26.01 32.05
CA SER A 523 15.23 27.10 31.55
C SER A 523 15.39 27.06 30.02
N GLN A 524 15.50 25.87 29.44
CA GLN A 524 15.59 25.72 27.97
C GLN A 524 14.30 26.16 27.27
N ILE A 525 13.15 25.81 27.81
CA ILE A 525 11.83 26.22 27.26
C ILE A 525 11.67 27.73 27.35
N ASN A 526 11.97 28.35 28.54
CA ASN A 526 11.85 29.78 28.71
C ASN A 526 12.78 30.53 27.75
N ASN A 527 14.03 30.10 27.61
CA ASN A 527 14.96 30.70 26.65
C ASN A 527 14.46 30.63 25.21
N LEU A 528 13.76 29.53 24.83
CA LEU A 528 13.14 29.40 23.51
C LEU A 528 11.97 30.39 23.36
N CYS A 529 11.10 30.48 24.36
CA CYS A 529 9.97 31.41 24.37
C CYS A 529 10.47 32.86 24.27
N ASP A 530 11.41 33.27 25.13
CA ASP A 530 11.96 34.65 25.14
C ASP A 530 12.61 35.02 23.79
N LYS A 531 13.20 34.04 23.09
CA LYS A 531 13.81 34.28 21.78
C LYS A 531 12.79 34.54 20.67
N TRP A 532 11.59 33.94 20.76
CA TRP A 532 10.61 33.94 19.67
C TRP A 532 9.33 34.72 20.02
N ASP A 533 9.13 35.13 21.27
CA ASP A 533 8.03 35.99 21.67
C ASP A 533 8.30 37.42 21.12
N ARG A 534 7.50 37.83 20.12
CA ARG A 534 7.64 39.11 19.39
C ARG A 534 6.49 40.04 19.71
#